data_85bbe77cf242e2ac6a72475bb68a6fc5
#
_entry.id   85bbe77cf242e2ac6a72475bb68a6fc5
#
_cell.length_a   1.000
_cell.length_b   1.000
_cell.length_c   1.000
_cell.angle_alpha   90.00
_cell.angle_beta   90.00
_cell.angle_gamma   90.00
#
_symmetry.space_group_name_H-M   'P 1'
#
loop_
_entity.id
_entity.type
_entity.pdbx_description
1 polymer ?
#
loop_
_entity_poly.entity_id
_entity_poly.type
_entity_poly.pdbx_seq_one_letter_code
_entity_poly.pdbx_strand_id
1 'polypeptide(L)'
;MSKEYTADLQKLFLEMMLHDAQNFVRVQNIYNVDNFDRSLHDTAVFVKQHSDDHGALPTHEQIKAVTGVELKPVPEITESHNDWFLAEFEGFTKRQELERAILKSADLLEKGEYEPVEKIIKDAVQISLTKDMGTNYFEDPRARLMALKDNNGQISTGWPAMDRKLFGGMNKGELNIFAGGSGSGKSLFMQNLAVNWATQGLNGVYLTLELSEGLSAMRIDSMLTNVSTKEVFKD
;
A
#
# COMPACT_ATOMS: atom_id res chain seq x y z
N MET A 1 7.21 -17.94 -24.35
CA MET A 1 5.78 -18.25 -24.48
C MET A 1 5.05 -17.44 -23.41
N SER A 2 4.05 -16.63 -23.76
CA SER A 2 3.20 -15.97 -22.78
C SER A 2 2.40 -17.05 -22.05
N LYS A 3 2.41 -17.03 -20.73
CA LYS A 3 1.67 -17.99 -19.91
C LYS A 3 0.17 -17.73 -20.09
N GLU A 4 -0.60 -18.74 -20.41
CA GLU A 4 -2.03 -18.64 -20.59
C GLU A 4 -2.74 -19.08 -19.32
N TYR A 5 -3.62 -18.22 -18.78
CA TYR A 5 -4.40 -18.51 -17.58
C TYR A 5 -5.75 -19.13 -17.98
N THR A 6 -5.71 -20.42 -18.29
CA THR A 6 -6.88 -21.19 -18.70
C THR A 6 -7.95 -21.27 -17.62
N ALA A 7 -9.20 -21.60 -17.98
CA ALA A 7 -10.28 -21.81 -17.05
C ALA A 7 -9.95 -22.90 -15.99
N ASP A 8 -9.22 -23.96 -16.39
CA ASP A 8 -8.77 -24.99 -15.46
C ASP A 8 -7.80 -24.46 -14.41
N LEU A 9 -6.86 -23.59 -14.80
CA LEU A 9 -5.94 -22.96 -13.86
C LEU A 9 -6.67 -21.98 -12.90
N GLN A 10 -7.61 -21.22 -13.42
CA GLN A 10 -8.45 -20.32 -12.61
C GLN A 10 -9.33 -21.12 -11.63
N LYS A 11 -9.83 -22.27 -12.07
CA LYS A 11 -10.56 -23.20 -11.21
C LYS A 11 -9.68 -23.71 -10.07
N LEU A 12 -8.43 -24.09 -10.35
CA LEU A 12 -7.46 -24.47 -9.33
C LEU A 12 -7.21 -23.34 -8.31
N PHE A 13 -7.18 -22.08 -8.74
CA PHE A 13 -7.07 -20.95 -7.80
C PHE A 13 -8.22 -20.91 -6.80
N LEU A 14 -9.46 -21.10 -7.26
CA LEU A 14 -10.63 -21.15 -6.37
C LEU A 14 -10.55 -22.36 -5.43
N GLU A 15 -10.13 -23.54 -5.93
CA GLU A 15 -9.95 -24.74 -5.12
C GLU A 15 -8.90 -24.56 -4.02
N MET A 16 -7.77 -23.88 -4.32
CA MET A 16 -6.72 -23.58 -3.34
C MET A 16 -7.17 -22.55 -2.28
N MET A 17 -8.01 -21.58 -2.65
CA MET A 17 -8.61 -20.65 -1.70
C MET A 17 -9.56 -21.34 -0.73
N LEU A 18 -10.36 -22.28 -1.24
CA LEU A 18 -11.31 -23.05 -0.40
C LEU A 18 -10.60 -24.04 0.52
N HIS A 19 -9.46 -24.59 0.09
CA HIS A 19 -8.67 -25.49 0.92
C HIS A 19 -8.07 -24.78 2.14
N ASP A 20 -7.52 -23.57 1.92
CA ASP A 20 -6.95 -22.74 2.97
C ASP A 20 -7.49 -21.31 2.87
N ALA A 21 -8.36 -20.93 3.78
CA ALA A 21 -8.96 -19.60 3.84
C ALA A 21 -7.91 -18.48 3.94
N GLN A 22 -6.71 -18.75 4.44
CA GLN A 22 -5.62 -17.77 4.47
C GLN A 22 -5.16 -17.40 3.04
N ASN A 23 -5.23 -18.32 2.09
CA ASN A 23 -4.94 -18.03 0.69
C ASN A 23 -5.91 -16.97 0.13
N PHE A 24 -7.19 -17.07 0.44
CA PHE A 24 -8.17 -16.05 0.06
C PHE A 24 -7.89 -14.70 0.73
N VAL A 25 -7.63 -14.70 2.04
CA VAL A 25 -7.30 -13.46 2.78
C VAL A 25 -6.09 -12.74 2.19
N ARG A 26 -5.06 -13.49 1.77
CA ARG A 26 -3.85 -12.92 1.15
C ARG A 26 -4.10 -12.29 -0.22
N VAL A 27 -5.08 -12.78 -0.98
CA VAL A 27 -5.37 -12.29 -2.32
C VAL A 27 -6.61 -11.39 -2.40
N GLN A 28 -7.37 -11.23 -1.31
CA GLN A 28 -8.65 -10.50 -1.33
C GLN A 28 -8.55 -9.05 -1.82
N ASN A 29 -7.41 -8.39 -1.59
CA ASN A 29 -7.18 -7.02 -2.03
C ASN A 29 -7.04 -6.87 -3.54
N ILE A 30 -6.69 -7.96 -4.24
CA ILE A 30 -6.58 -8.03 -5.69
C ILE A 30 -7.62 -8.96 -6.32
N TYR A 31 -8.50 -9.54 -5.52
CA TYR A 31 -9.55 -10.45 -5.99
C TYR A 31 -10.65 -9.65 -6.71
N ASN A 32 -10.67 -9.78 -8.02
CA ASN A 32 -11.70 -9.16 -8.85
C ASN A 32 -12.45 -10.26 -9.62
N VAL A 33 -13.75 -10.34 -9.39
CA VAL A 33 -14.63 -11.36 -10.00
C VAL A 33 -14.64 -11.30 -11.52
N ASP A 34 -14.49 -10.10 -12.08
CA ASP A 34 -14.46 -9.88 -13.53
C ASP A 34 -13.18 -10.38 -14.21
N ASN A 35 -12.18 -10.80 -13.44
CA ASN A 35 -10.96 -11.41 -13.98
C ASN A 35 -11.14 -12.87 -14.36
N PHE A 36 -12.15 -13.53 -13.80
CA PHE A 36 -12.38 -14.94 -14.02
C PHE A 36 -13.06 -15.22 -15.37
N ASP A 37 -12.76 -16.38 -15.93
CA ASP A 37 -13.43 -16.88 -17.12
C ASP A 37 -14.95 -16.88 -16.90
N ARG A 38 -15.69 -16.69 -18.01
CA ARG A 38 -17.15 -16.62 -17.97
C ARG A 38 -17.80 -17.84 -17.30
N SER A 39 -17.20 -19.02 -17.46
CA SER A 39 -17.68 -20.27 -16.82
C SER A 39 -17.49 -20.32 -15.31
N LEU A 40 -16.59 -19.49 -14.74
CA LEU A 40 -16.26 -19.42 -13.32
C LEU A 40 -16.70 -18.11 -12.65
N HIS A 41 -17.18 -17.15 -13.45
CA HIS A 41 -17.55 -15.82 -12.94
C HIS A 41 -18.58 -15.90 -11.81
N ASP A 42 -19.68 -16.61 -11.98
CA ASP A 42 -20.72 -16.74 -10.97
C ASP A 42 -20.18 -17.40 -9.68
N THR A 43 -19.25 -18.34 -9.84
CA THR A 43 -18.55 -18.97 -8.72
C THR A 43 -17.67 -17.97 -7.97
N ALA A 44 -16.91 -17.17 -8.71
CA ALA A 44 -16.06 -16.14 -8.10
C ALA A 44 -16.90 -15.06 -7.39
N VAL A 45 -18.04 -14.65 -7.96
CA VAL A 45 -19.01 -13.74 -7.32
C VAL A 45 -19.54 -14.35 -6.02
N PHE A 46 -19.99 -15.60 -6.07
CA PHE A 46 -20.55 -16.28 -4.89
C PHE A 46 -19.52 -16.42 -3.77
N VAL A 47 -18.30 -16.82 -4.08
CA VAL A 47 -17.20 -16.92 -3.09
C VAL A 47 -16.97 -15.60 -2.40
N LYS A 48 -16.90 -14.49 -3.15
CA LYS A 48 -16.69 -13.14 -2.61
C LYS A 48 -17.87 -12.70 -1.74
N GLN A 49 -19.08 -12.79 -2.24
CA GLN A 49 -20.28 -12.37 -1.52
C GLN A 49 -20.46 -13.16 -0.22
N HIS A 50 -20.29 -14.49 -0.27
CA HIS A 50 -20.39 -15.32 0.92
C HIS A 50 -19.34 -14.94 1.98
N SER A 51 -18.11 -14.64 1.55
CA SER A 51 -17.07 -14.16 2.45
C SER A 51 -17.39 -12.79 3.06
N ASP A 52 -17.91 -11.87 2.28
CA ASP A 52 -18.29 -10.52 2.74
C ASP A 52 -19.48 -10.57 3.72
N ASP A 53 -20.47 -11.45 3.47
CA ASP A 53 -21.70 -11.54 4.27
C ASP A 53 -21.52 -12.36 5.57
N HIS A 54 -20.66 -13.38 5.54
CA HIS A 54 -20.56 -14.36 6.63
C HIS A 54 -19.19 -14.42 7.30
N GLY A 55 -18.19 -13.72 6.78
CA GLY A 55 -16.80 -13.76 7.29
C GLY A 55 -16.13 -15.13 7.13
N ALA A 56 -16.67 -16.00 6.27
CA ALA A 56 -16.17 -17.35 5.99
C ALA A 56 -16.37 -17.70 4.51
N LEU A 57 -15.52 -18.58 3.98
CA LEU A 57 -15.68 -19.09 2.63
C LEU A 57 -16.81 -20.13 2.54
N PRO A 58 -17.52 -20.24 1.39
CA PRO A 58 -18.52 -21.26 1.17
C PRO A 58 -17.89 -22.66 1.07
N THR A 59 -18.67 -23.68 1.38
CA THR A 59 -18.25 -25.08 1.18
C THR A 59 -18.36 -25.48 -0.30
N HIS A 60 -17.68 -26.55 -0.69
CA HIS A 60 -17.76 -27.11 -2.05
C HIS A 60 -19.21 -27.47 -2.44
N GLU A 61 -20.00 -28.00 -1.49
CA GLU A 61 -21.40 -28.34 -1.68
C GLU A 61 -22.27 -27.09 -1.92
N GLN A 62 -22.02 -26.00 -1.17
CA GLN A 62 -22.73 -24.74 -1.37
C GLN A 62 -22.45 -24.15 -2.74
N ILE A 63 -21.18 -24.15 -3.16
CA ILE A 63 -20.79 -23.66 -4.50
C ILE A 63 -21.49 -24.50 -5.58
N LYS A 64 -21.40 -25.81 -5.50
CA LYS A 64 -22.06 -26.72 -6.47
C LYS A 64 -23.57 -26.50 -6.53
N ALA A 65 -24.22 -26.32 -5.37
CA ALA A 65 -25.65 -26.10 -5.31
C ALA A 65 -26.09 -24.74 -5.91
N VAL A 66 -25.29 -23.68 -5.73
CA VAL A 66 -25.65 -22.33 -6.16
C VAL A 66 -25.22 -22.06 -7.61
N THR A 67 -24.01 -22.46 -7.98
CA THR A 67 -23.41 -22.11 -9.28
C THR A 67 -23.38 -23.25 -10.26
N GLY A 68 -23.64 -24.48 -9.84
CA GLY A 68 -23.52 -25.68 -10.66
C GLY A 68 -22.08 -26.11 -10.96
N VAL A 69 -21.09 -25.34 -10.51
CA VAL A 69 -19.66 -25.65 -10.75
C VAL A 69 -19.16 -26.59 -9.65
N GLU A 70 -18.54 -27.68 -10.06
CA GLU A 70 -17.94 -28.65 -9.15
C GLU A 70 -16.46 -28.34 -8.97
N LEU A 71 -16.10 -27.83 -7.78
CA LEU A 71 -14.73 -27.62 -7.34
C LEU A 71 -14.28 -28.85 -6.55
N LYS A 72 -13.02 -29.25 -6.74
CA LYS A 72 -12.46 -30.44 -6.08
C LYS A 72 -11.64 -30.05 -4.88
N PRO A 73 -11.69 -30.84 -3.78
CA PRO A 73 -10.75 -30.68 -2.69
C PRO A 73 -9.31 -30.85 -3.22
N VAL A 74 -8.44 -29.94 -2.86
CA VAL A 74 -7.01 -30.07 -3.20
C VAL A 74 -6.38 -30.98 -2.14
N PRO A 75 -5.55 -31.95 -2.53
CA PRO A 75 -4.78 -32.75 -1.57
C PRO A 75 -3.79 -31.85 -0.81
N GLU A 76 -3.14 -32.39 0.21
CA GLU A 76 -2.23 -31.63 1.09
C GLU A 76 -1.42 -30.55 0.39
N ILE A 77 -1.63 -29.29 0.83
CA ILE A 77 -0.93 -28.12 0.32
C ILE A 77 0.27 -27.85 1.23
N THR A 78 1.46 -27.73 0.65
CA THR A 78 2.67 -27.30 1.34
C THR A 78 2.83 -25.78 1.23
N GLU A 79 3.69 -25.19 2.05
CA GLU A 79 4.03 -23.77 1.98
C GLU A 79 4.50 -23.35 0.57
N SER A 80 5.31 -24.19 -0.09
CA SER A 80 5.74 -23.97 -1.47
C SER A 80 4.57 -23.92 -2.47
N HIS A 81 3.49 -24.67 -2.25
CA HIS A 81 2.30 -24.60 -3.08
C HIS A 81 1.53 -23.29 -2.85
N ASN A 82 1.49 -22.80 -1.62
CA ASN A 82 0.88 -21.51 -1.30
C ASN A 82 1.68 -20.35 -1.92
N ASP A 83 3.01 -20.37 -1.86
CA ASP A 83 3.85 -19.36 -2.49
C ASP A 83 3.67 -19.35 -4.01
N TRP A 84 3.63 -20.52 -4.62
CA TRP A 84 3.33 -20.65 -6.04
C TRP A 84 1.95 -20.07 -6.37
N PHE A 85 0.91 -20.42 -5.61
CA PHE A 85 -0.44 -19.88 -5.80
C PHE A 85 -0.46 -18.36 -5.73
N LEU A 86 0.16 -17.76 -4.73
CA LEU A 86 0.18 -16.32 -4.55
C LEU A 86 0.86 -15.61 -5.73
N ALA A 87 2.01 -16.12 -6.17
CA ALA A 87 2.72 -15.56 -7.32
C ALA A 87 1.91 -15.68 -8.62
N GLU A 88 1.26 -16.82 -8.83
CA GLU A 88 0.45 -17.07 -10.02
C GLU A 88 -0.84 -16.25 -10.03
N PHE A 89 -1.51 -16.15 -8.90
CA PHE A 89 -2.73 -15.36 -8.80
C PHE A 89 -2.47 -13.87 -8.98
N GLU A 90 -1.35 -13.36 -8.45
CA GLU A 90 -0.91 -11.99 -8.70
C GLU A 90 -0.64 -11.74 -10.20
N GLY A 91 0.07 -12.66 -10.85
CA GLY A 91 0.35 -12.60 -12.28
C GLY A 91 -0.94 -12.65 -13.14
N PHE A 92 -1.87 -13.54 -12.77
CA PHE A 92 -3.19 -13.65 -13.38
C PHE A 92 -3.96 -12.33 -13.31
N THR A 93 -4.10 -11.79 -12.09
CA THR A 93 -4.85 -10.54 -11.86
C THR A 93 -4.23 -9.37 -12.60
N LYS A 94 -2.90 -9.20 -12.52
CA LYS A 94 -2.18 -8.15 -13.26
C LYS A 94 -2.46 -8.20 -14.76
N ARG A 95 -2.42 -9.38 -15.32
CA ARG A 95 -2.66 -9.57 -16.76
C ARG A 95 -4.09 -9.19 -17.11
N GLN A 96 -5.09 -9.71 -16.41
CA GLN A 96 -6.50 -9.46 -16.70
C GLN A 96 -6.85 -7.97 -16.56
N GLU A 97 -6.37 -7.33 -15.49
CA GLU A 97 -6.61 -5.90 -15.27
C GLU A 97 -5.91 -5.04 -16.33
N LEU A 98 -4.69 -5.41 -16.72
CA LEU A 98 -3.97 -4.68 -17.78
C LEU A 98 -4.64 -4.85 -19.15
N GLU A 99 -5.07 -6.07 -19.50
CA GLU A 99 -5.82 -6.32 -20.73
C GLU A 99 -7.12 -5.49 -20.78
N ARG A 100 -7.87 -5.45 -19.67
CA ARG A 100 -9.08 -4.63 -19.53
C ARG A 100 -8.78 -3.13 -19.60
N ALA A 101 -7.71 -2.69 -18.95
CA ALA A 101 -7.27 -1.30 -18.98
C ALA A 101 -6.91 -0.84 -20.39
N ILE A 102 -6.23 -1.68 -21.17
CA ILE A 102 -5.86 -1.41 -22.57
C ILE A 102 -7.12 -1.29 -23.44
N LEU A 103 -8.06 -2.24 -23.35
CA LEU A 103 -9.31 -2.20 -24.09
C LEU A 103 -10.12 -0.95 -23.77
N LYS A 104 -10.30 -0.65 -22.50
CA LYS A 104 -11.01 0.56 -22.06
C LYS A 104 -10.30 1.84 -22.51
N SER A 105 -8.98 1.83 -22.51
CA SER A 105 -8.19 2.98 -22.99
C SER A 105 -8.36 3.20 -24.49
N ALA A 106 -8.46 2.13 -25.28
CA ALA A 106 -8.73 2.23 -26.72
C ALA A 106 -10.07 2.92 -26.98
N ASP A 107 -11.13 2.51 -26.28
CA ASP A 107 -12.46 3.13 -26.38
C ASP A 107 -12.46 4.61 -26.01
N LEU A 108 -11.70 5.00 -24.99
CA LEU A 108 -11.56 6.39 -24.55
C LEU A 108 -10.78 7.24 -25.57
N LEU A 109 -9.73 6.67 -26.14
CA LEU A 109 -8.93 7.34 -27.20
C LEU A 109 -9.78 7.61 -28.45
N GLU A 110 -10.63 6.68 -28.85
CA GLU A 110 -11.58 6.88 -29.96
C GLU A 110 -12.57 8.02 -29.71
N LYS A 111 -12.94 8.25 -28.42
CA LYS A 111 -13.81 9.34 -28.00
C LYS A 111 -13.07 10.68 -27.79
N GLY A 112 -11.74 10.68 -27.89
CA GLY A 112 -10.90 11.87 -27.63
C GLY A 112 -10.69 12.19 -26.16
N GLU A 113 -10.96 11.26 -25.25
CA GLU A 113 -10.81 11.41 -23.80
C GLU A 113 -9.43 10.86 -23.35
N TYR A 114 -8.43 11.72 -23.24
CA TYR A 114 -7.04 11.29 -22.97
C TYR A 114 -6.69 11.25 -21.48
N GLU A 115 -7.22 12.16 -20.67
CA GLU A 115 -6.88 12.30 -19.25
C GLU A 115 -7.15 11.03 -18.41
N PRO A 116 -8.27 10.29 -18.61
CA PRO A 116 -8.53 9.08 -17.82
C PRO A 116 -7.60 7.91 -18.15
N VAL A 117 -6.99 7.88 -19.35
CA VAL A 117 -6.18 6.76 -19.83
C VAL A 117 -4.95 6.53 -18.98
N GLU A 118 -4.22 7.61 -18.63
CA GLU A 118 -3.01 7.50 -17.79
C GLU A 118 -3.34 6.85 -16.44
N LYS A 119 -4.43 7.31 -15.81
CA LYS A 119 -4.86 6.77 -14.51
C LYS A 119 -5.24 5.29 -14.61
N ILE A 120 -6.04 4.91 -15.61
CA ILE A 120 -6.50 3.53 -15.79
C ILE A 120 -5.32 2.57 -15.97
N ILE A 121 -4.34 2.93 -16.81
CA ILE A 121 -3.15 2.12 -17.03
C ILE A 121 -2.29 2.07 -15.77
N LYS A 122 -2.09 3.20 -15.09
CA LYS A 122 -1.31 3.26 -13.86
C LYS A 122 -1.89 2.39 -12.77
N ASP A 123 -3.21 2.47 -12.55
CA ASP A 123 -3.90 1.66 -11.56
C ASP A 123 -3.76 0.15 -11.86
N ALA A 124 -3.90 -0.25 -13.13
CA ALA A 124 -3.74 -1.65 -13.54
C ALA A 124 -2.31 -2.19 -13.34
N VAL A 125 -1.28 -1.36 -13.58
CA VAL A 125 0.13 -1.75 -13.38
C VAL A 125 0.51 -1.84 -11.90
N GLN A 126 -0.13 -1.05 -11.04
CA GLN A 126 0.17 -0.99 -9.60
C GLN A 126 -0.47 -2.13 -8.80
N ILE A 127 -1.30 -2.96 -9.40
CA ILE A 127 -1.89 -4.12 -8.73
C ILE A 127 -0.78 -5.04 -8.23
N SER A 128 -0.78 -5.29 -6.93
CA SER A 128 0.14 -6.23 -6.29
C SER A 128 -0.46 -6.78 -5.01
N LEU A 129 -0.02 -7.97 -4.63
CA LEU A 129 -0.32 -8.50 -3.32
C LEU A 129 0.21 -7.58 -2.24
N THR A 130 -0.58 -7.39 -1.20
CA THR A 130 -0.09 -6.75 0.02
C THR A 130 0.94 -7.71 0.63
N LYS A 131 2.24 -7.38 0.47
CA LYS A 131 3.33 -8.22 0.97
C LYS A 131 3.41 -8.24 2.49
N ASP A 132 2.89 -7.20 3.13
CA ASP A 132 2.88 -7.05 4.57
C ASP A 132 1.45 -7.22 5.10
N MET A 133 1.15 -8.42 5.57
CA MET A 133 -0.11 -8.77 6.26
C MET A 133 -0.10 -8.35 7.73
N GLY A 134 0.91 -7.58 8.14
CA GLY A 134 1.17 -7.29 9.53
C GLY A 134 1.95 -8.41 10.25
N THR A 135 2.13 -8.24 11.54
CA THR A 135 2.89 -9.19 12.37
C THR A 135 1.95 -10.13 13.10
N ASN A 136 2.15 -11.44 12.94
CA ASN A 136 1.48 -12.41 13.80
C ASN A 136 1.98 -12.25 15.24
N TYR A 137 1.15 -11.68 16.10
CA TYR A 137 1.53 -11.29 17.45
C TYR A 137 2.03 -12.47 18.29
N PHE A 138 1.50 -13.67 18.07
CA PHE A 138 1.79 -14.85 18.88
C PHE A 138 2.89 -15.76 18.31
N GLU A 139 3.35 -15.54 17.08
CA GLU A 139 4.25 -16.47 16.38
C GLU A 139 5.68 -16.44 16.94
N ASP A 140 6.32 -15.29 17.04
CA ASP A 140 7.67 -15.14 17.63
C ASP A 140 7.83 -13.82 18.39
N PRO A 141 7.54 -13.80 19.71
CA PRO A 141 7.71 -12.60 20.52
C PRO A 141 9.17 -12.10 20.58
N ARG A 142 10.14 -13.00 20.47
CA ARG A 142 11.55 -12.64 20.56
C ARG A 142 12.04 -11.97 19.27
N ALA A 143 11.72 -12.52 18.10
CA ALA A 143 12.02 -11.91 16.81
C ALA A 143 11.37 -10.52 16.69
N ARG A 144 10.12 -10.36 17.13
CA ARG A 144 9.43 -9.07 17.16
C ARG A 144 10.13 -8.03 18.01
N LEU A 145 10.57 -8.41 19.23
CA LEU A 145 11.30 -7.50 20.12
C LEU A 145 12.69 -7.15 19.56
N MET A 146 13.35 -8.08 18.89
CA MET A 146 14.62 -7.81 18.20
C MET A 146 14.41 -6.86 17.02
N ALA A 147 13.41 -7.08 16.18
CA ALA A 147 13.07 -6.18 15.08
C ALA A 147 12.75 -4.75 15.54
N LEU A 148 12.06 -4.59 16.67
CA LEU A 148 11.84 -3.28 17.29
C LEU A 148 13.15 -2.62 17.75
N LYS A 149 14.11 -3.40 18.27
CA LYS A 149 15.40 -2.89 18.70
C LYS A 149 16.29 -2.48 17.52
N ASP A 150 16.25 -3.22 16.43
CA ASP A 150 17.02 -2.94 15.21
C ASP A 150 16.39 -1.82 14.35
N ASN A 151 15.06 -1.63 14.41
CA ASN A 151 14.35 -0.58 13.69
C ASN A 151 14.30 0.79 14.39
N ASN A 152 14.94 0.94 15.54
CA ASN A 152 15.08 2.23 16.25
C ASN A 152 16.05 3.18 15.51
N GLY A 153 15.81 3.40 14.23
CA GLY A 153 16.41 4.47 13.43
C GLY A 153 15.85 5.81 13.88
N GLN A 154 16.26 6.26 15.06
CA GLN A 154 15.90 7.55 15.61
C GLN A 154 16.53 8.65 14.76
N ILE A 155 15.71 9.60 14.36
CA ILE A 155 16.15 10.78 13.62
C ILE A 155 16.28 11.92 14.63
N SER A 156 17.50 12.39 14.84
CA SER A 156 17.74 13.52 15.73
C SER A 156 16.95 14.75 15.29
N THR A 157 16.35 15.46 16.24
CA THR A 157 15.70 16.74 15.97
C THR A 157 16.69 17.88 15.71
N GLY A 158 17.98 17.65 16.00
CA GLY A 158 19.03 18.66 16.01
C GLY A 158 19.11 19.45 17.33
N TRP A 159 18.21 19.19 18.28
CA TRP A 159 18.25 19.79 19.61
C TRP A 159 18.54 18.73 20.69
N PRO A 160 19.75 18.71 21.27
CA PRO A 160 20.13 17.67 22.23
C PRO A 160 19.21 17.56 23.45
N ALA A 161 18.60 18.68 23.87
CA ALA A 161 17.67 18.68 24.99
C ALA A 161 16.35 18.00 24.66
N MET A 162 15.89 18.13 23.41
CA MET A 162 14.69 17.48 22.91
C MET A 162 14.96 15.99 22.65
N ASP A 163 16.07 15.69 21.99
CA ASP A 163 16.46 14.31 21.69
C ASP A 163 16.59 13.45 22.96
N ARG A 164 17.15 14.00 24.04
CA ARG A 164 17.19 13.30 25.33
C ARG A 164 15.80 12.94 25.88
N LYS A 165 14.80 13.81 25.66
CA LYS A 165 13.41 13.56 26.09
C LYS A 165 12.70 12.55 25.17
N LEU A 166 13.11 12.49 23.93
CA LEU A 166 12.59 11.57 22.90
C LEU A 166 13.41 10.28 22.81
N PHE A 167 14.32 10.02 23.79
CA PHE A 167 15.18 8.85 23.81
C PHE A 167 16.04 8.67 22.54
N GLY A 168 16.46 9.79 21.91
CA GLY A 168 17.37 9.82 20.77
C GLY A 168 16.82 10.58 19.55
N GLY A 169 15.55 10.93 19.53
CA GLY A 169 14.92 11.65 18.42
C GLY A 169 13.57 11.10 18.02
N MET A 170 13.15 11.34 16.79
CA MET A 170 11.88 10.88 16.23
C MET A 170 12.07 9.57 15.45
N ASN A 171 11.08 8.68 15.49
CA ASN A 171 11.16 7.40 14.79
C ASN A 171 10.55 7.48 13.37
N LYS A 172 11.04 6.64 12.49
CA LYS A 172 10.41 6.45 11.16
C LYS A 172 9.01 5.86 11.31
N GLY A 173 8.09 6.32 10.46
CA GLY A 173 6.71 5.82 10.44
C GLY A 173 5.79 6.43 11.49
N GLU A 174 6.26 7.39 12.30
CA GLU A 174 5.47 8.09 13.29
C GLU A 174 4.88 9.40 12.76
N LEU A 175 3.66 9.70 13.17
CA LEU A 175 3.05 11.01 13.00
C LEU A 175 3.31 11.85 14.25
N ASN A 176 4.14 12.89 14.13
CA ASN A 176 4.42 13.83 15.21
C ASN A 176 3.62 15.11 15.03
N ILE A 177 2.83 15.52 16.00
CA ILE A 177 1.97 16.70 15.98
C ILE A 177 2.45 17.73 16.99
N PHE A 178 2.76 18.96 16.49
CA PHE A 178 3.13 20.10 17.33
C PHE A 178 1.96 21.06 17.43
N ALA A 179 1.39 21.18 18.62
CA ALA A 179 0.27 22.07 18.91
C ALA A 179 0.70 23.27 19.76
N GLY A 180 0.03 24.40 19.55
CA GLY A 180 0.28 25.62 20.32
C GLY A 180 -0.66 26.74 19.88
N GLY A 181 -0.83 27.77 20.70
CA GLY A 181 -1.64 28.95 20.38
C GLY A 181 -1.13 29.74 19.19
N SER A 182 -1.91 30.69 18.69
CA SER A 182 -1.48 31.60 17.62
C SER A 182 -0.26 32.40 18.11
N GLY A 183 0.72 32.58 17.23
CA GLY A 183 1.97 33.31 17.56
C GLY A 183 2.98 32.54 18.43
N SER A 184 2.71 31.29 18.83
CA SER A 184 3.63 30.48 19.67
C SER A 184 4.90 30.00 18.93
N GLY A 185 5.03 30.28 17.64
CA GLY A 185 6.21 29.89 16.86
C GLY A 185 6.15 28.50 16.21
N LYS A 186 4.97 27.85 16.13
CA LYS A 186 4.82 26.51 15.50
C LYS A 186 5.47 26.39 14.14
N SER A 187 5.16 27.33 13.24
CA SER A 187 5.70 27.32 11.86
C SER A 187 7.22 27.52 11.84
N LEU A 188 7.76 28.38 12.73
CA LEU A 188 9.20 28.57 12.87
C LEU A 188 9.88 27.31 13.43
N PHE A 189 9.26 26.64 14.40
CA PHE A 189 9.75 25.37 14.93
C PHE A 189 9.82 24.31 13.85
N MET A 190 8.75 24.13 13.06
CA MET A 190 8.69 23.17 11.96
C MET A 190 9.72 23.46 10.88
N GLN A 191 9.94 24.73 10.54
CA GLN A 191 10.96 25.14 9.56
C GLN A 191 12.37 24.86 10.07
N ASN A 192 12.67 25.15 11.36
CA ASN A 192 13.95 24.80 11.97
C ASN A 192 14.19 23.30 11.99
N LEU A 193 13.17 22.51 12.29
CA LEU A 193 13.25 21.06 12.26
C LEU A 193 13.57 20.55 10.85
N ALA A 194 12.90 21.10 9.83
CA ALA A 194 13.16 20.77 8.42
C ALA A 194 14.61 21.13 8.02
N VAL A 195 15.11 22.28 8.44
CA VAL A 195 16.51 22.70 8.20
C VAL A 195 17.48 21.76 8.91
N ASN A 196 17.23 21.43 10.18
CA ASN A 196 18.06 20.48 10.92
C ASN A 196 18.14 19.12 10.23
N TRP A 197 17.04 18.62 9.71
CA TRP A 197 17.01 17.34 8.99
C TRP A 197 17.72 17.42 7.63
N ALA A 198 17.52 18.51 6.88
CA ALA A 198 18.21 18.72 5.62
C ALA A 198 19.74 18.80 5.81
N THR A 199 20.20 19.47 6.87
CA THR A 199 21.65 19.56 7.20
C THR A 199 22.23 18.23 7.67
N GLN A 200 21.40 17.30 8.15
CA GLN A 200 21.79 15.91 8.46
C GLN A 200 21.76 15.00 7.20
N GLY A 201 21.46 15.53 6.03
CA GLY A 201 21.43 14.78 4.77
C GLY A 201 20.11 14.06 4.48
N LEU A 202 19.04 14.39 5.20
CA LEU A 202 17.72 13.83 4.95
C LEU A 202 16.99 14.63 3.86
N ASN A 203 16.26 13.92 3.01
CA ASN A 203 15.34 14.54 2.06
C ASN A 203 13.97 14.73 2.70
N GLY A 204 13.38 15.91 2.55
CA GLY A 204 12.08 16.25 3.12
C GLY A 204 11.22 17.08 2.17
N VAL A 205 9.92 17.08 2.40
CA VAL A 205 8.96 17.97 1.74
C VAL A 205 8.29 18.82 2.82
N TYR A 206 8.35 20.15 2.67
CA TYR A 206 7.68 21.08 3.56
C TYR A 206 6.42 21.62 2.89
N LEU A 207 5.26 21.28 3.43
CA LEU A 207 3.96 21.74 2.94
C LEU A 207 3.46 22.85 3.85
N THR A 208 3.17 24.03 3.27
CA THR A 208 2.60 25.17 3.99
C THR A 208 1.20 25.49 3.47
N LEU A 209 0.23 25.63 4.38
CA LEU A 209 -1.14 26.03 4.07
C LEU A 209 -1.46 27.45 4.55
N GLU A 210 -0.60 28.03 5.36
CA GLU A 210 -0.81 29.36 6.01
C GLU A 210 0.09 30.44 5.41
N LEU A 211 1.33 30.10 5.10
CA LEU A 211 2.33 31.02 4.55
C LEU A 211 2.49 30.81 3.05
N SER A 212 2.79 31.87 2.30
CA SER A 212 3.22 31.70 0.90
C SER A 212 4.56 30.97 0.82
N GLU A 213 4.81 30.34 -0.33
CA GLU A 213 6.09 29.65 -0.61
C GLU A 213 7.29 30.60 -0.43
N GLY A 214 7.20 31.82 -0.98
CA GLY A 214 8.27 32.83 -0.88
C GLY A 214 8.57 33.23 0.58
N LEU A 215 7.56 33.43 1.41
CA LEU A 215 7.76 33.72 2.83
C LEU A 215 8.37 32.54 3.59
N SER A 216 8.00 31.33 3.24
CA SER A 216 8.58 30.14 3.83
C SER A 216 10.04 29.95 3.42
N ALA A 217 10.35 30.12 2.13
CA ALA A 217 11.71 30.06 1.59
C ALA A 217 12.62 31.12 2.25
N MET A 218 12.19 32.38 2.29
CA MET A 218 12.94 33.46 2.93
C MET A 218 13.30 33.16 4.40
N ARG A 219 12.39 32.56 5.15
CA ARG A 219 12.67 32.17 6.55
C ARG A 219 13.71 31.05 6.63
N ILE A 220 13.63 30.07 5.72
CA ILE A 220 14.61 29.00 5.63
C ILE A 220 15.97 29.57 5.23
N ASP A 221 16.02 30.46 4.23
CA ASP A 221 17.26 31.13 3.79
C ASP A 221 17.89 31.92 4.96
N SER A 222 17.08 32.65 5.72
CA SER A 222 17.54 33.36 6.91
C SER A 222 18.13 32.42 7.96
N MET A 223 17.57 31.24 8.15
CA MET A 223 18.11 30.24 9.07
C MET A 223 19.43 29.63 8.58
N LEU A 224 19.55 29.37 7.29
CA LEU A 224 20.74 28.78 6.68
C LEU A 224 21.90 29.77 6.59
N THR A 225 21.63 31.03 6.25
CA THR A 225 22.64 32.08 6.05
C THR A 225 22.96 32.85 7.32
N ASN A 226 22.14 32.70 8.36
CA ASN A 226 22.20 33.51 9.59
C ASN A 226 22.07 35.03 9.34
N VAL A 227 21.42 35.41 8.22
CA VAL A 227 21.08 36.78 7.87
C VAL A 227 19.63 37.06 8.25
N SER A 228 19.35 38.23 8.81
CA SER A 228 17.98 38.55 9.21
C SER A 228 17.06 38.68 7.98
N THR A 229 15.78 38.30 8.13
CA THR A 229 14.77 38.38 7.04
C THR A 229 14.62 39.81 6.51
N LYS A 230 14.96 40.86 7.33
CA LYS A 230 14.95 42.25 6.89
C LYS A 230 16.11 42.61 5.99
N GLU A 231 17.23 41.91 6.14
CA GLU A 231 18.45 42.13 5.34
C GLU A 231 18.44 41.37 4.04
N VAL A 232 17.82 40.17 4.04
CA VAL A 232 17.63 39.36 2.82
C VAL A 232 16.86 40.12 1.72
N PHE A 233 16.06 41.14 2.08
CA PHE A 233 15.34 41.98 1.11
C PHE A 233 16.09 43.25 0.68
N LYS A 234 17.28 43.49 1.19
CA LYS A 234 18.01 44.75 0.87
C LYS A 234 19.02 44.62 -0.27
N ASP A 235 19.36 43.39 -0.64
CA ASP A 235 20.24 43.06 -1.76
C ASP A 235 19.44 42.44 -2.91
#